data_bda8b46617923dd1fcb42de3eab160e9
#
_entry.id   bda8b46617923dd1fcb42de3eab160e9
#
_cell.length_a   1.000
_cell.length_b   1.000
_cell.length_c   1.000
_cell.angle_alpha   90.00
_cell.angle_beta   90.00
_cell.angle_gamma   90.00
#
_symmetry.space_group_name_H-M   'P 1'
#
loop_
_entity.id
_entity.type
_entity.pdbx_description
1 polymer ?
#
loop_
_entity_poly.entity_id
_entity_poly.type
_entity_poly.pdbx_seq_one_letter_code
_entity_poly.pdbx_strand_id
1 'polypeptide(L)' 'MNLPESRDLALYVVSSYRDFLKAEIDINRLMLYREKHLPSGDRNCLHNENLLSKIKQLEIELSDLEDQLAA' A
#
# COMPACT_ATOMS: atom_id res chain seq x y z
N MET A 1 -32.23 3.70 19.01
CA MET A 1 -31.24 3.06 18.21
C MET A 1 -30.01 3.97 18.12
N ASN A 2 -28.91 3.54 18.67
CA ASN A 2 -27.70 4.35 18.67
C ASN A 2 -26.95 4.09 17.38
N LEU A 3 -27.00 5.09 16.50
CA LEU A 3 -26.14 5.05 15.32
C LEU A 3 -24.68 5.16 15.77
N PRO A 4 -23.77 4.41 15.17
CA PRO A 4 -22.36 4.59 15.50
C PRO A 4 -22.00 6.03 15.25
N GLU A 5 -21.21 6.60 16.14
CA GLU A 5 -20.76 7.97 15.97
C GLU A 5 -19.99 8.08 14.67
N SER A 6 -20.15 9.21 13.99
CA SER A 6 -19.44 9.47 12.74
C SER A 6 -17.93 9.25 12.89
N ARG A 7 -17.42 9.55 14.08
CA ARG A 7 -16.01 9.37 14.41
C ARG A 7 -15.59 7.90 14.33
N ASP A 8 -16.37 6.99 14.91
CA ASP A 8 -16.06 5.57 14.89
C ASP A 8 -16.12 5.00 13.48
N LEU A 9 -17.10 5.44 12.72
CA LEU A 9 -17.23 5.04 11.32
C LEU A 9 -16.04 5.54 10.49
N ALA A 10 -15.63 6.79 10.71
CA ALA A 10 -14.48 7.36 10.03
C ALA A 10 -13.20 6.59 10.36
N LEU A 11 -13.00 6.25 11.64
CA LEU A 11 -11.85 5.46 12.06
C LEU A 11 -11.84 4.07 11.42
N TYR A 12 -13.01 3.45 11.31
CA TYR A 12 -13.13 2.15 10.66
C TYR A 12 -12.73 2.23 9.18
N VAL A 13 -13.24 3.23 8.47
CA VAL A 13 -12.93 3.42 7.06
C VAL A 13 -11.43 3.68 6.85
N VAL A 14 -10.84 4.52 7.69
CA VAL A 14 -9.41 4.85 7.60
C VAL A 14 -8.56 3.62 7.92
N SER A 15 -8.93 2.81 8.91
CA SER A 15 -8.22 1.58 9.24
C SER A 15 -8.31 0.55 8.12
N SER A 16 -9.46 0.45 7.47
CA SER A 16 -9.65 -0.45 6.33
C SER A 16 -8.79 0.00 5.14
N TYR A 17 -8.71 1.30 4.92
CA TYR A 17 -7.86 1.85 3.87
C TYR A 17 -6.38 1.60 4.17
N ARG A 18 -5.98 1.73 5.43
CA ARG A 18 -4.61 1.40 5.84
C ARG A 18 -4.26 -0.05 5.53
N ASP A 19 -5.16 -0.98 5.85
CA ASP A 19 -4.96 -2.40 5.57
C ASP A 19 -4.88 -2.65 4.07
N PHE A 20 -5.69 -1.95 3.29
CA PHE A 20 -5.63 -2.01 1.83
C PHE A 20 -4.26 -1.54 1.31
N LEU A 21 -3.75 -0.43 1.82
CA LEU A 21 -2.43 0.08 1.43
C LEU A 21 -1.33 -0.92 1.75
N LYS A 22 -1.38 -1.55 2.92
CA LYS A 22 -0.41 -2.58 3.30
C LYS A 22 -0.44 -3.76 2.35
N ALA A 23 -1.63 -4.22 1.99
CA ALA A 23 -1.80 -5.32 1.05
C ALA A 23 -1.26 -4.96 -0.34
N GLU A 24 -1.51 -3.75 -0.80
CA GLU A 24 -1.02 -3.26 -2.09
C GLU A 24 0.52 -3.20 -2.10
N ILE A 25 1.12 -2.73 -1.02
CA ILE A 25 2.58 -2.69 -0.89
C ILE A 25 3.14 -4.11 -0.99
N ASP A 26 2.56 -5.05 -0.26
CA ASP A 26 3.01 -6.45 -0.25
C ASP A 26 2.90 -7.09 -1.64
N ILE A 27 1.78 -6.85 -2.32
CA ILE A 27 1.55 -7.36 -3.67
C ILE A 27 2.60 -6.81 -4.64
N ASN A 28 2.85 -5.51 -4.58
CA ASN A 28 3.83 -4.87 -5.47
C ASN A 28 5.25 -5.34 -5.16
N ARG A 29 5.59 -5.56 -3.90
CA ARG A 29 6.89 -6.12 -3.51
C ARG A 29 7.06 -7.54 -4.03
N LEU A 30 6.01 -8.35 -3.94
CA LEU A 30 6.03 -9.71 -4.45
C LEU A 30 6.22 -9.73 -5.97
N MET A 31 5.53 -8.84 -6.68
CA MET A 31 5.68 -8.70 -8.12
C MET A 31 7.11 -8.32 -8.49
N LEU A 32 7.69 -7.38 -7.76
CA LEU A 32 9.07 -6.95 -7.96
C LEU A 32 10.05 -8.11 -7.71
N TYR A 33 9.82 -8.87 -6.66
CA TYR A 33 10.63 -10.04 -6.33
C TYR A 33 10.58 -11.07 -7.45
N ARG A 34 9.40 -11.37 -7.96
CA ARG A 34 9.22 -12.31 -9.07
C ARG A 34 9.97 -11.85 -10.31
N GLU A 35 9.86 -10.56 -10.64
CA GLU A 35 10.54 -9.99 -11.80
C GLU A 35 12.06 -10.15 -11.69
N LYS A 36 12.62 -9.93 -10.51
CA LYS A 36 14.06 -10.04 -10.28
C LYS A 36 14.55 -11.48 -10.34
N HIS A 37 13.72 -12.45 -10.01
CA HIS A 37 14.13 -13.85 -9.92
C HIS A 37 13.69 -14.71 -11.10
N LEU A 38 12.98 -14.11 -12.07
CA LEU A 38 12.64 -14.82 -13.29
C LEU A 38 13.88 -14.97 -14.18
N PRO A 39 14.12 -16.19 -14.71
CA PRO A 39 15.29 -16.43 -15.55
C PRO A 39 15.14 -15.90 -16.97
N SER A 40 14.14 -15.12 -17.27
CA SER A 40 13.96 -14.56 -18.61
C SER A 40 14.89 -13.38 -18.81
N GLY A 41 15.52 -13.31 -19.99
CA GLY A 41 16.42 -12.22 -20.35
C GLY A 41 15.72 -10.89 -20.56
N ASP A 42 14.41 -10.88 -20.56
CA ASP A 42 13.61 -9.67 -20.80
C ASP A 42 13.26 -9.00 -19.47
N ARG A 43 14.28 -8.50 -18.78
CA ARG A 43 14.03 -7.67 -17.60
C ARG A 43 13.60 -6.30 -18.06
N ASN A 44 12.35 -6.01 -17.87
CA ASN A 44 11.82 -4.68 -18.15
C ASN A 44 12.21 -3.74 -17.01
N CYS A 45 13.35 -3.07 -17.16
CA CYS A 45 13.84 -2.13 -16.14
C CYS A 45 12.83 -1.03 -15.85
N LEU A 46 12.13 -0.57 -16.88
CA LEU A 46 11.10 0.45 -16.71
C LEU A 46 9.96 -0.04 -15.83
N HIS A 47 9.54 -1.29 -16.01
CA HIS A 47 8.49 -1.88 -15.18
C HIS A 47 8.94 -1.98 -13.72
N ASN A 48 10.19 -2.39 -13.49
CA ASN A 48 10.74 -2.45 -12.13
C ASN A 48 10.81 -1.08 -11.49
N GLU A 49 11.22 -0.06 -12.23
CA GLU A 49 11.26 1.31 -11.73
C GLU A 49 9.85 1.81 -11.39
N ASN A 50 8.87 1.47 -12.22
CA ASN A 50 7.49 1.84 -11.96
C ASN A 50 6.95 1.16 -10.69
N LEU A 51 7.27 -0.11 -10.49
CA LEU A 51 6.89 -0.83 -9.27
C LEU A 51 7.54 -0.22 -8.04
N LEU A 52 8.82 0.11 -8.10
CA LEU A 52 9.52 0.76 -7.00
C LEU A 52 8.93 2.12 -6.66
N SER A 53 8.62 2.92 -7.68
CA SER A 53 7.99 4.22 -7.49
C SER A 53 6.61 4.08 -6.84
N LYS A 54 5.84 3.10 -7.29
CA LYS A 54 4.51 2.84 -6.74
C LYS A 54 4.59 2.41 -5.28
N ILE A 55 5.51 1.51 -4.95
CA ILE A 55 5.73 1.06 -3.57
C ILE A 55 6.09 2.25 -2.69
N LYS A 56 7.01 3.08 -3.14
CA LYS A 56 7.45 4.25 -2.38
C LYS A 56 6.30 5.22 -2.12
N GLN A 57 5.48 5.46 -3.13
CA GLN A 57 4.33 6.35 -3.01
C GLN A 57 3.30 5.78 -2.04
N LEU A 58 3.03 4.47 -2.11
CA LEU A 58 2.13 3.80 -1.19
C LEU A 58 2.66 3.85 0.25
N GLU A 59 3.97 3.69 0.43
CA GLU A 59 4.58 3.78 1.76
C GLU A 59 4.44 5.18 2.35
N ILE A 60 4.58 6.23 1.54
CA ILE A 60 4.38 7.61 1.97
C ILE A 60 2.92 7.82 2.40
N GLU A 61 1.97 7.37 1.59
CA GLU A 61 0.56 7.47 1.92
C GLU A 61 0.23 6.72 3.21
N LEU A 62 0.79 5.54 3.37
CA LEU A 62 0.59 4.74 4.58
C LEU A 62 1.15 5.44 5.81
N SER A 63 2.34 6.01 5.71
CA SER A 63 2.98 6.73 6.80
C SER A 63 2.15 7.95 7.22
N ASP A 64 1.67 8.72 6.24
CA ASP A 64 0.82 9.88 6.51
C ASP A 64 -0.48 9.47 7.19
N LEU A 65 -1.07 8.37 6.74
CA LEU A 65 -2.30 7.85 7.31
C LEU A 65 -2.10 7.38 8.75
N GLU A 66 -1.00 6.68 9.02
CA GLU A 66 -0.67 6.22 10.37
C GLU A 66 -0.43 7.40 11.31
N ASP A 67 0.20 8.46 10.83
CA ASP A 67 0.38 9.68 11.60
C ASP A 67 -0.96 10.32 11.97
N GLN A 68 -1.91 10.34 11.03
CA GLN A 68 -3.25 10.84 11.29
C GLN A 68 -3.99 9.99 12.32
N LEU A 69 -3.82 8.67 12.26
CA LEU A 69 -4.44 7.77 13.22
C LEU A 69 -3.84 7.88 14.61
N ALA A 70 -2.56 8.22 14.69
CA ALA A 70 -1.86 8.35 15.96
C ALA A 70 -2.15 9.70 16.65
N ALA A 71 -2.65 10.67 15.90
CA ALA A 71 -2.90 12.03 16.43
C ALA A 71 -4.12 12.10 17.34
#